data_d9307dfc28f311be9a91dbde3f0ce180
#
_entry.id   d9307dfc28f311be9a91dbde3f0ce180
#
_cell.length_a   1.000
_cell.length_b   1.000
_cell.length_c   1.000
_cell.angle_alpha   90.00
_cell.angle_beta   90.00
_cell.angle_gamma   90.00
#
_symmetry.space_group_name_H-M   'P 1'
#
loop_
_entity.id
_entity.type
_entity.pdbx_description
1 polymer ?
#
loop_
_entity_poly.entity_id
_entity_poly.type
_entity_poly.pdbx_seq_one_letter_code
_entity_poly.pdbx_strand_id
1 'polypeptide(L)'
;MNPAPYHFPNQTSFYKGKVRDVYGIGDHLLMITSDRISAFDVVLPKLIPFKGQVLNQIASYFLQKTADIVPNWLLATPDPNAAFGLKCEPFAIEMVIRGYLVGHLWREYKAGKRVVCGVTLPEGLVENQQLPAPIITPTTKASEGHDEDISVAAIIEQGIVSKEHMDELCTITHRLFQRGQEMAADKNLILVDTKYEFGLYDGKIMLMDEIHTPDSSRYFYKAPYAELFAKGEPQKQLSKEFVREWLIANGFQGKEGQSIPTITDEFVQQISDRYILLFEEITGLTFKKEPQEDIYNRIYTNTIQYLQHV
;
A
#
# COMPACT_ATOMS: atom_id res chain seq x y z
N MET A 1 -20.31 -13.40 4.60
CA MET A 1 -20.96 -12.06 4.58
C MET A 1 -19.97 -11.08 5.19
N ASN A 2 -19.83 -9.86 4.61
CA ASN A 2 -19.09 -8.82 5.31
C ASN A 2 -19.81 -8.47 6.60
N PRO A 3 -19.16 -8.45 7.77
CA PRO A 3 -19.81 -8.04 9.00
C PRO A 3 -20.36 -6.60 8.89
N ALA A 4 -21.36 -6.28 9.69
CA ALA A 4 -21.84 -4.92 9.82
C ALA A 4 -20.72 -4.00 10.34
N PRO A 5 -20.76 -2.69 10.04
CA PRO A 5 -19.81 -1.75 10.65
C PRO A 5 -19.85 -1.82 12.17
N TYR A 6 -18.69 -1.58 12.79
CA TYR A 6 -18.63 -1.39 14.23
C TYR A 6 -19.31 -0.09 14.66
N HIS A 7 -19.70 -0.01 15.92
CA HIS A 7 -20.17 1.22 16.56
C HIS A 7 -19.31 1.47 17.80
N PHE A 8 -18.47 2.49 17.73
CA PHE A 8 -17.57 2.86 18.82
C PHE A 8 -18.09 4.07 19.61
N PRO A 9 -17.75 4.18 20.92
CA PRO A 9 -17.98 5.41 21.68
C PRO A 9 -17.31 6.62 21.00
N ASN A 10 -17.98 7.76 21.04
CA ASN A 10 -17.51 9.03 20.44
C ASN A 10 -17.22 8.95 18.92
N GLN A 11 -17.80 7.97 18.23
CA GLN A 11 -17.68 7.88 16.78
C GLN A 11 -18.36 9.06 16.10
N THR A 12 -17.61 9.81 15.28
CA THR A 12 -18.06 10.99 14.54
C THR A 12 -18.32 10.74 13.06
N SER A 13 -17.65 9.73 12.49
CA SER A 13 -17.77 9.39 11.07
C SER A 13 -17.45 7.91 10.81
N PHE A 14 -17.85 7.45 9.63
CA PHE A 14 -17.49 6.13 9.11
C PHE A 14 -17.28 6.19 7.61
N TYR A 15 -16.18 5.63 7.15
CA TYR A 15 -15.88 5.42 5.73
C TYR A 15 -15.46 3.98 5.49
N LYS A 16 -16.14 3.31 4.55
CA LYS A 16 -15.84 1.94 4.14
C LYS A 16 -14.94 1.96 2.91
N GLY A 17 -13.65 1.73 3.09
CA GLY A 17 -12.71 1.57 1.99
C GLY A 17 -12.74 0.17 1.36
N LYS A 18 -11.94 -0.04 0.32
CA LYS A 18 -11.84 -1.35 -0.37
C LYS A 18 -11.32 -2.45 0.56
N VAL A 19 -10.36 -2.15 1.43
CA VAL A 19 -9.71 -3.10 2.34
C VAL A 19 -9.65 -2.62 3.79
N ARG A 20 -9.87 -1.32 4.05
CA ARG A 20 -9.86 -0.70 5.39
C ARG A 20 -11.18 -0.02 5.66
N ASP A 21 -11.62 -0.12 6.89
CA ASP A 21 -12.76 0.62 7.42
C ASP A 21 -12.21 1.71 8.36
N VAL A 22 -12.58 2.97 8.13
CA VAL A 22 -12.06 4.14 8.84
C VAL A 22 -13.16 4.76 9.67
N TYR A 23 -12.92 4.90 10.96
CA TYR A 23 -13.83 5.49 11.93
C TYR A 23 -13.21 6.77 12.50
N GLY A 24 -13.93 7.88 12.44
CA GLY A 24 -13.58 9.08 13.20
C GLY A 24 -13.96 8.86 14.66
N ILE A 25 -13.04 9.07 15.59
CA ILE A 25 -13.24 8.95 17.03
C ILE A 25 -12.79 10.28 17.67
N GLY A 26 -13.75 11.19 17.88
CA GLY A 26 -13.41 12.58 18.25
C GLY A 26 -12.46 13.19 17.20
N ASP A 27 -11.28 13.64 17.64
CA ASP A 27 -10.22 14.24 16.79
C ASP A 27 -9.21 13.22 16.29
N HIS A 28 -9.50 11.94 16.42
CA HIS A 28 -8.64 10.84 15.99
C HIS A 28 -9.29 9.97 14.92
N LEU A 29 -8.50 9.09 14.32
CA LEU A 29 -8.95 8.02 13.43
C LEU A 29 -8.65 6.65 14.03
N LEU A 30 -9.63 5.76 13.90
CA LEU A 30 -9.44 4.32 14.08
C LEU A 30 -9.58 3.66 12.72
N MET A 31 -8.53 2.98 12.27
CA MET A 31 -8.51 2.27 11.00
C MET A 31 -8.48 0.77 11.25
N ILE A 32 -9.47 0.05 10.73
CA ILE A 32 -9.56 -1.41 10.83
C ILE A 32 -9.26 -2.02 9.47
N THR A 33 -8.16 -2.76 9.40
CA THR A 33 -7.73 -3.46 8.19
C THR A 33 -8.42 -4.82 8.14
N SER A 34 -9.25 -5.01 7.13
CA SER A 34 -10.05 -6.22 6.94
C SER A 34 -9.33 -7.25 6.07
N ASP A 35 -9.86 -8.46 6.08
CA ASP A 35 -9.41 -9.56 5.22
C ASP A 35 -9.93 -9.45 3.78
N ARG A 36 -10.57 -8.33 3.41
CA ARG A 36 -10.94 -8.04 2.02
C ARG A 36 -9.70 -7.86 1.17
N ILE A 37 -9.78 -8.34 -0.07
CA ILE A 37 -8.76 -8.10 -1.09
C ILE A 37 -9.38 -7.41 -2.30
N SER A 38 -8.70 -6.42 -2.86
CA SER A 38 -9.12 -5.75 -4.08
C SER A 38 -8.05 -5.88 -5.16
N ALA A 39 -8.49 -6.05 -6.40
CA ALA A 39 -7.63 -6.00 -7.59
C ALA A 39 -8.39 -5.31 -8.71
N PHE A 40 -7.71 -4.47 -9.52
CA PHE A 40 -8.34 -3.69 -10.59
C PHE A 40 -9.53 -2.85 -10.08
N ASP A 41 -9.38 -2.24 -8.90
CA ASP A 41 -10.40 -1.45 -8.20
C ASP A 41 -11.67 -2.21 -7.77
N VAL A 42 -11.71 -3.52 -7.97
CA VAL A 42 -12.82 -4.37 -7.57
C VAL A 42 -12.48 -5.15 -6.31
N VAL A 43 -13.37 -5.13 -5.31
CA VAL A 43 -13.25 -5.98 -4.11
C VAL A 43 -13.68 -7.40 -4.49
N LEU A 44 -12.79 -8.36 -4.28
CA LEU A 44 -13.05 -9.77 -4.61
C LEU A 44 -14.02 -10.41 -3.59
N PRO A 45 -14.80 -11.43 -4.01
CA PRO A 45 -15.90 -11.96 -3.19
C PRO A 45 -15.45 -12.82 -2.00
N LYS A 46 -14.20 -13.28 -1.96
CA LYS A 46 -13.65 -14.09 -0.87
C LYS A 46 -12.78 -13.24 0.05
N LEU A 47 -12.89 -13.47 1.36
CA LEU A 47 -11.97 -12.93 2.35
C LEU A 47 -10.70 -13.78 2.38
N ILE A 48 -9.57 -13.15 2.61
CA ILE A 48 -8.26 -13.80 2.71
C ILE A 48 -7.86 -13.82 4.19
N PRO A 49 -7.90 -14.99 4.86
CA PRO A 49 -7.56 -15.08 6.28
C PRO A 49 -6.22 -14.45 6.61
N PHE A 50 -6.17 -13.71 7.71
CA PHE A 50 -4.99 -13.01 8.22
C PHE A 50 -4.47 -11.83 7.37
N LYS A 51 -5.04 -11.56 6.18
CA LYS A 51 -4.57 -10.46 5.32
C LYS A 51 -4.61 -9.11 6.05
N GLY A 52 -5.71 -8.81 6.72
CA GLY A 52 -5.86 -7.58 7.49
C GLY A 52 -4.82 -7.45 8.60
N GLN A 53 -4.60 -8.53 9.33
CA GLN A 53 -3.57 -8.60 10.37
C GLN A 53 -2.17 -8.37 9.81
N VAL A 54 -1.81 -9.03 8.72
CA VAL A 54 -0.51 -8.86 8.04
C VAL A 54 -0.28 -7.41 7.61
N LEU A 55 -1.25 -6.82 6.91
CA LEU A 55 -1.11 -5.45 6.39
C LEU A 55 -0.97 -4.43 7.53
N ASN A 56 -1.81 -4.52 8.56
CA ASN A 56 -1.77 -3.60 9.69
C ASN A 56 -0.45 -3.69 10.45
N GLN A 57 0.06 -4.90 10.68
CA GLN A 57 1.32 -5.10 11.40
C GLN A 57 2.55 -4.66 10.57
N ILE A 58 2.57 -4.92 9.25
CA ILE A 58 3.65 -4.42 8.38
C ILE A 58 3.63 -2.88 8.35
N ALA A 59 2.46 -2.26 8.16
CA ALA A 59 2.34 -0.81 8.16
C ALA A 59 2.85 -0.20 9.48
N SER A 60 2.38 -0.72 10.61
CA SER A 60 2.79 -0.27 11.94
C SER A 60 4.30 -0.44 12.18
N TYR A 61 4.87 -1.56 11.75
CA TYR A 61 6.32 -1.81 11.83
C TYR A 61 7.13 -0.75 11.09
N PHE A 62 6.77 -0.46 9.83
CA PHE A 62 7.52 0.51 9.04
C PHE A 62 7.26 1.96 9.47
N LEU A 63 6.03 2.32 9.88
CA LEU A 63 5.74 3.64 10.44
C LEU A 63 6.64 3.94 11.66
N GLN A 64 6.86 2.94 12.53
CA GLN A 64 7.79 3.07 13.66
C GLN A 64 9.25 3.17 13.21
N LYS A 65 9.68 2.38 12.20
CA LYS A 65 11.07 2.33 11.71
C LYS A 65 11.48 3.55 10.86
N THR A 66 10.53 4.39 10.47
CA THR A 66 10.75 5.59 9.65
C THR A 66 10.35 6.89 10.37
N ALA A 67 9.98 6.82 11.65
CA ALA A 67 9.55 7.97 12.45
C ALA A 67 10.63 9.05 12.62
N ASP A 68 11.90 8.70 12.45
CA ASP A 68 13.04 9.63 12.41
C ASP A 68 13.17 10.42 11.10
N ILE A 69 12.47 10.00 10.04
CA ILE A 69 12.47 10.68 8.73
C ILE A 69 11.35 11.70 8.66
N VAL A 70 10.15 11.30 9.06
CA VAL A 70 8.93 12.11 9.08
C VAL A 70 8.02 11.62 10.19
N PRO A 71 7.35 12.48 10.96
CA PRO A 71 6.33 12.06 11.90
C PRO A 71 5.18 11.39 11.15
N ASN A 72 4.46 10.51 11.81
CA ASN A 72 3.36 9.77 11.18
C ASN A 72 2.09 9.77 12.06
N TRP A 73 0.99 9.39 11.45
CA TRP A 73 -0.33 9.43 12.06
C TRP A 73 -0.56 8.41 13.18
N LEU A 74 0.23 7.32 13.24
CA LEU A 74 0.01 6.18 14.15
C LEU A 74 0.36 6.53 15.59
N LEU A 75 -0.59 6.34 16.50
CA LEU A 75 -0.40 6.46 17.95
C LEU A 75 -0.37 5.08 18.63
N ALA A 76 -1.25 4.16 18.23
CA ALA A 76 -1.35 2.84 18.83
C ALA A 76 -1.92 1.79 17.86
N THR A 77 -1.72 0.53 18.21
CA THR A 77 -2.32 -0.64 17.55
C THR A 77 -3.14 -1.42 18.56
N PRO A 78 -4.40 -1.01 18.81
CA PRO A 78 -5.25 -1.65 19.82
C PRO A 78 -5.50 -3.14 19.59
N ASP A 79 -5.54 -3.55 18.32
CA ASP A 79 -5.67 -4.94 17.87
C ASP A 79 -4.72 -5.17 16.70
N PRO A 80 -4.23 -6.39 16.44
CA PRO A 80 -3.42 -6.70 15.26
C PRO A 80 -4.03 -6.28 13.91
N ASN A 81 -5.35 -6.11 13.85
CA ASN A 81 -6.08 -5.59 12.68
C ASN A 81 -6.44 -4.10 12.78
N ALA A 82 -6.17 -3.42 13.90
CA ALA A 82 -6.62 -2.06 14.14
C ALA A 82 -5.45 -1.12 14.45
N ALA A 83 -5.48 0.07 13.86
CA ALA A 83 -4.56 1.17 14.11
C ALA A 83 -5.36 2.40 14.55
N PHE A 84 -4.90 3.07 15.60
CA PHE A 84 -5.48 4.31 16.12
C PHE A 84 -4.46 5.42 15.99
N GLY A 85 -4.90 6.62 15.56
CA GLY A 85 -3.96 7.69 15.35
C GLY A 85 -4.60 9.04 15.05
N LEU A 86 -3.76 9.98 14.64
CA LEU A 86 -4.12 11.36 14.37
C LEU A 86 -5.00 11.49 13.12
N LYS A 87 -6.00 12.35 13.18
CA LYS A 87 -6.80 12.72 12.02
C LYS A 87 -6.11 13.87 11.29
N CYS A 88 -5.26 13.50 10.33
CA CYS A 88 -4.57 14.46 9.48
C CYS A 88 -5.48 14.98 8.37
N GLU A 89 -5.22 16.20 7.88
CA GLU A 89 -5.81 16.75 6.67
C GLU A 89 -5.02 16.22 5.45
N PRO A 90 -5.58 15.34 4.60
CA PRO A 90 -4.82 14.69 3.55
C PRO A 90 -4.48 15.63 2.40
N PHE A 91 -3.29 15.50 1.83
CA PHE A 91 -3.02 15.98 0.48
C PHE A 91 -3.78 15.12 -0.54
N ALA A 92 -4.40 15.75 -1.55
CA ALA A 92 -5.20 15.06 -2.56
C ALA A 92 -4.34 14.37 -3.64
N ILE A 93 -3.20 13.83 -3.25
CA ILE A 93 -2.25 13.13 -4.12
C ILE A 93 -1.68 11.89 -3.44
N GLU A 94 -1.22 10.93 -4.27
CA GLU A 94 -0.38 9.83 -3.84
C GLU A 94 1.04 10.04 -4.39
N MET A 95 2.04 9.90 -3.53
CA MET A 95 3.46 10.00 -3.91
C MET A 95 3.98 8.62 -4.27
N VAL A 96 3.93 8.29 -5.56
CA VAL A 96 4.47 7.02 -6.08
C VAL A 96 5.93 7.20 -6.45
N ILE A 97 6.82 6.36 -5.92
CA ILE A 97 8.25 6.35 -6.25
C ILE A 97 8.65 4.99 -6.80
N ARG A 98 9.45 5.02 -7.87
CA ARG A 98 9.83 3.83 -8.64
C ARG A 98 11.32 3.75 -8.85
N GLY A 99 11.93 2.64 -8.42
CA GLY A 99 13.33 2.32 -8.68
C GLY A 99 13.55 1.43 -9.90
N TYR A 100 12.47 0.87 -10.45
CA TYR A 100 12.50 -0.11 -11.54
C TYR A 100 11.38 0.13 -12.54
N LEU A 101 11.60 -0.31 -13.78
CA LEU A 101 10.60 -0.21 -14.87
C LEU A 101 9.63 -1.41 -14.81
N VAL A 102 8.56 -1.28 -14.03
CA VAL A 102 7.58 -2.34 -13.78
C VAL A 102 6.14 -1.86 -13.81
N GLY A 103 5.21 -2.78 -13.87
CA GLY A 103 3.78 -2.54 -13.68
C GLY A 103 3.22 -1.46 -14.61
N HIS A 104 2.59 -0.41 -14.03
CA HIS A 104 2.01 0.68 -14.81
C HIS A 104 3.08 1.39 -15.65
N LEU A 105 4.22 1.76 -15.05
CA LEU A 105 5.30 2.45 -15.77
C LEU A 105 5.81 1.65 -16.97
N TRP A 106 5.95 0.33 -16.83
CA TRP A 106 6.33 -0.54 -17.95
C TRP A 106 5.27 -0.58 -19.03
N ARG A 107 4.00 -0.69 -18.68
CA ARG A 107 2.91 -0.69 -19.67
C ARG A 107 2.89 0.60 -20.51
N GLU A 108 3.05 1.76 -19.87
CA GLU A 108 3.13 3.04 -20.54
C GLU A 108 4.38 3.14 -21.45
N TYR A 109 5.52 2.69 -20.94
CA TYR A 109 6.77 2.66 -21.72
C TYR A 109 6.66 1.74 -22.94
N LYS A 110 6.13 0.54 -22.76
CA LYS A 110 5.88 -0.45 -23.83
C LYS A 110 4.88 0.08 -24.88
N ALA A 111 3.91 0.88 -24.45
CA ALA A 111 2.96 1.57 -25.34
C ALA A 111 3.57 2.75 -26.12
N GLY A 112 4.87 3.04 -25.92
CA GLY A 112 5.61 4.07 -26.63
C GLY A 112 5.76 5.40 -25.88
N LYS A 113 5.20 5.55 -24.67
CA LYS A 113 5.40 6.76 -23.88
C LYS A 113 6.85 6.83 -23.37
N ARG A 114 7.46 8.01 -23.47
CA ARG A 114 8.81 8.31 -22.97
C ARG A 114 8.80 9.40 -21.92
N VAL A 115 7.66 10.02 -21.69
CA VAL A 115 7.45 10.98 -20.61
C VAL A 115 6.25 10.52 -19.79
N VAL A 116 6.46 10.25 -18.51
CA VAL A 116 5.42 9.85 -17.56
C VAL A 116 5.50 10.76 -16.34
N CYS A 117 4.40 11.38 -15.95
CA CYS A 117 4.33 12.38 -14.87
C CYS A 117 5.40 13.49 -14.99
N GLY A 118 5.73 13.90 -16.21
CA GLY A 118 6.78 14.91 -16.48
C GLY A 118 8.22 14.38 -16.43
N VAL A 119 8.44 13.10 -16.12
CA VAL A 119 9.77 12.48 -16.10
C VAL A 119 10.06 11.83 -17.45
N THR A 120 11.19 12.22 -18.07
CA THR A 120 11.67 11.60 -19.32
C THR A 120 12.42 10.32 -19.02
N LEU A 121 11.99 9.23 -19.66
CA LEU A 121 12.63 7.92 -19.58
C LEU A 121 13.59 7.71 -20.74
N PRO A 122 14.79 7.14 -20.51
CA PRO A 122 15.73 6.79 -21.57
C PRO A 122 15.15 5.80 -22.59
N GLU A 123 15.68 5.81 -23.81
CA GLU A 123 15.38 4.79 -24.81
C GLU A 123 16.06 3.45 -24.47
N GLY A 124 15.49 2.37 -24.97
CA GLY A 124 16.08 1.02 -24.87
C GLY A 124 15.94 0.35 -23.51
N LEU A 125 15.13 0.90 -22.59
CA LEU A 125 14.83 0.23 -21.33
C LEU A 125 13.96 -1.01 -21.59
N VAL A 126 14.15 -2.03 -20.74
CA VAL A 126 13.40 -3.29 -20.77
C VAL A 126 12.65 -3.51 -19.45
N GLU A 127 11.69 -4.41 -19.46
CA GLU A 127 10.89 -4.77 -18.28
C GLU A 127 11.77 -5.23 -17.11
N ASN A 128 11.42 -4.82 -15.90
CA ASN A 128 12.15 -5.09 -14.66
C ASN A 128 13.53 -4.44 -14.56
N GLN A 129 13.93 -3.59 -15.50
CA GLN A 129 15.19 -2.89 -15.44
C GLN A 129 15.22 -1.89 -14.29
N GLN A 130 16.33 -1.87 -13.53
CA GLN A 130 16.59 -0.80 -12.58
C GLN A 130 16.75 0.52 -13.31
N LEU A 131 16.08 1.56 -12.83
CA LEU A 131 16.22 2.92 -13.36
C LEU A 131 17.56 3.53 -12.90
N PRO A 132 18.13 4.48 -13.66
CA PRO A 132 19.38 5.16 -13.28
C PRO A 132 19.30 5.86 -11.92
N ALA A 133 18.13 6.36 -11.57
CA ALA A 133 17.76 6.89 -10.25
C ALA A 133 16.27 6.61 -10.00
N PRO A 134 15.83 6.51 -8.73
CA PRO A 134 14.41 6.45 -8.43
C PRO A 134 13.67 7.69 -8.91
N ILE A 135 12.50 7.52 -9.52
CA ILE A 135 11.66 8.58 -10.04
C ILE A 135 10.35 8.69 -9.28
N ILE A 136 9.87 9.90 -9.07
CA ILE A 136 8.56 10.17 -8.49
C ILE A 136 7.55 10.37 -9.62
N THR A 137 6.48 9.60 -9.59
CA THR A 137 5.37 9.63 -10.56
C THR A 137 4.05 9.73 -9.79
N PRO A 138 3.66 10.92 -9.32
CA PRO A 138 2.48 11.08 -8.49
C PRO A 138 1.19 10.72 -9.23
N THR A 139 0.14 10.40 -8.45
CA THR A 139 -1.23 10.35 -8.95
C THR A 139 -2.12 11.28 -8.16
N THR A 140 -3.19 11.76 -8.76
CA THR A 140 -4.29 12.39 -8.02
C THR A 140 -4.96 11.33 -7.16
N LYS A 141 -5.54 11.74 -6.04
CA LYS A 141 -6.42 10.88 -5.24
C LYS A 141 -7.86 11.27 -5.54
N ALA A 142 -8.47 10.54 -6.47
CA ALA A 142 -9.83 10.82 -6.90
C ALA A 142 -10.83 10.50 -5.79
N SER A 143 -11.79 11.41 -5.56
CA SER A 143 -12.96 11.12 -4.69
C SER A 143 -13.92 10.15 -5.35
N GLU A 144 -14.00 10.19 -6.70
CA GLU A 144 -14.77 9.27 -7.55
C GLU A 144 -13.96 8.95 -8.82
N GLY A 145 -14.05 7.70 -9.30
CA GLY A 145 -13.33 7.23 -10.49
C GLY A 145 -12.00 6.57 -10.18
N HIS A 146 -11.00 6.81 -11.03
CA HIS A 146 -9.66 6.24 -10.91
C HIS A 146 -8.64 7.35 -10.66
N ASP A 147 -7.59 7.02 -9.91
CA ASP A 147 -6.43 7.89 -9.72
C ASP A 147 -5.72 8.08 -11.08
N GLU A 148 -5.35 9.32 -11.38
CA GLU A 148 -4.73 9.70 -12.65
C GLU A 148 -3.28 10.15 -12.47
N ASP A 149 -2.42 9.74 -13.40
CA ASP A 149 -1.04 10.21 -13.45
C ASP A 149 -0.98 11.74 -13.58
N ILE A 150 -0.21 12.40 -12.72
CA ILE A 150 -0.02 13.84 -12.72
C ILE A 150 1.46 14.19 -12.51
N SER A 151 1.95 15.26 -13.14
CA SER A 151 3.32 15.71 -12.90
C SER A 151 3.42 16.58 -11.64
N VAL A 152 4.60 16.58 -11.00
CA VAL A 152 4.92 17.49 -9.89
C VAL A 152 4.65 18.96 -10.29
N ALA A 153 5.03 19.34 -11.51
CA ALA A 153 4.79 20.69 -12.02
C ALA A 153 3.29 21.02 -12.11
N ALA A 154 2.49 20.09 -12.64
CA ALA A 154 1.03 20.28 -12.76
C ALA A 154 0.33 20.32 -11.39
N ILE A 155 0.79 19.55 -10.39
CA ILE A 155 0.28 19.62 -9.02
C ILE A 155 0.44 21.04 -8.46
N ILE A 156 1.61 21.64 -8.64
CA ILE A 156 1.93 22.99 -8.17
C ILE A 156 1.14 24.03 -8.98
N GLU A 157 1.12 23.92 -10.31
CA GLU A 157 0.43 24.85 -11.20
C GLU A 157 -1.08 24.90 -10.96
N GLN A 158 -1.69 23.74 -10.67
CA GLN A 158 -3.11 23.63 -10.36
C GLN A 158 -3.43 24.00 -8.90
N GLY A 159 -2.42 24.31 -8.07
CA GLY A 159 -2.62 24.65 -6.66
C GLY A 159 -3.11 23.50 -5.78
N ILE A 160 -2.93 22.24 -6.21
CA ILE A 160 -3.33 21.06 -5.43
C ILE A 160 -2.46 20.96 -4.16
N VAL A 161 -1.15 21.19 -4.30
CA VAL A 161 -0.18 21.28 -3.20
C VAL A 161 0.72 22.48 -3.45
N SER A 162 1.04 23.25 -2.41
CA SER A 162 1.99 24.38 -2.54
C SER A 162 3.38 23.91 -2.99
N LYS A 163 4.14 24.78 -3.61
CA LYS A 163 5.51 24.44 -4.03
C LYS A 163 6.37 24.01 -2.84
N GLU A 164 6.29 24.71 -1.73
CA GLU A 164 7.05 24.42 -0.51
C GLU A 164 6.75 23.01 0.02
N HIS A 165 5.46 22.68 0.16
CA HIS A 165 5.06 21.34 0.60
C HIS A 165 5.47 20.29 -0.42
N MET A 166 5.34 20.57 -1.73
CA MET A 166 5.69 19.59 -2.77
C MET A 166 7.19 19.28 -2.80
N ASP A 167 8.05 20.29 -2.62
CA ASP A 167 9.51 20.10 -2.52
C ASP A 167 9.86 19.25 -1.28
N GLU A 168 9.19 19.48 -0.15
CA GLU A 168 9.37 18.70 1.08
C GLU A 168 8.85 17.27 0.91
N LEU A 169 7.66 17.06 0.33
CA LEU A 169 7.09 15.75 0.04
C LEU A 169 8.03 14.92 -0.87
N CYS A 170 8.60 15.53 -1.91
CA CYS A 170 9.57 14.85 -2.77
C CYS A 170 10.81 14.41 -1.98
N THR A 171 11.34 15.28 -1.12
CA THR A 171 12.50 14.98 -0.28
C THR A 171 12.22 13.85 0.69
N ILE A 172 11.09 13.90 1.40
CA ILE A 172 10.66 12.85 2.34
C ILE A 172 10.44 11.53 1.61
N THR A 173 9.77 11.56 0.44
CA THR A 173 9.51 10.38 -0.39
C THR A 173 10.80 9.65 -0.77
N HIS A 174 11.84 10.38 -1.20
CA HIS A 174 13.13 9.78 -1.52
C HIS A 174 13.81 9.17 -0.28
N ARG A 175 13.78 9.85 0.87
CA ARG A 175 14.37 9.35 2.11
C ARG A 175 13.66 8.10 2.63
N LEU A 176 12.32 8.07 2.59
CA LEU A 176 11.53 6.89 2.96
C LEU A 176 11.82 5.71 2.03
N PHE A 177 11.91 5.96 0.71
CA PHE A 177 12.22 4.91 -0.25
C PHE A 177 13.62 4.35 -0.06
N GLN A 178 14.60 5.21 0.14
CA GLN A 178 15.97 4.78 0.45
C GLN A 178 16.02 3.91 1.71
N ARG A 179 15.39 4.33 2.82
CA ARG A 179 15.29 3.53 4.04
C ARG A 179 14.61 2.19 3.77
N GLY A 180 13.53 2.18 3.00
CA GLY A 180 12.84 0.95 2.60
C GLY A 180 13.72 0.02 1.77
N GLN A 181 14.52 0.56 0.85
CA GLN A 181 15.50 -0.21 0.07
C GLN A 181 16.60 -0.81 0.94
N GLU A 182 17.14 -0.06 1.90
CA GLU A 182 18.14 -0.53 2.87
C GLU A 182 17.59 -1.68 3.70
N MET A 183 16.39 -1.50 4.29
CA MET A 183 15.73 -2.53 5.09
C MET A 183 15.38 -3.79 4.28
N ALA A 184 14.95 -3.63 3.02
CA ALA A 184 14.70 -4.75 2.12
C ALA A 184 15.98 -5.50 1.77
N ALA A 185 17.08 -4.78 1.51
CA ALA A 185 18.37 -5.37 1.18
C ALA A 185 18.92 -6.24 2.32
N ASP A 186 18.71 -5.84 3.58
CA ASP A 186 19.07 -6.63 4.77
C ASP A 186 18.29 -7.95 4.87
N LYS A 187 17.15 -8.05 4.18
CA LYS A 187 16.29 -9.24 4.06
C LYS A 187 16.44 -9.98 2.73
N ASN A 188 17.51 -9.69 1.97
CA ASN A 188 17.75 -10.25 0.63
C ASN A 188 16.59 -9.97 -0.36
N LEU A 189 15.94 -8.81 -0.18
CA LEU A 189 14.88 -8.30 -1.03
C LEU A 189 15.31 -7.01 -1.72
N ILE A 190 14.59 -6.64 -2.77
CA ILE A 190 14.69 -5.36 -3.47
C ILE A 190 13.33 -4.69 -3.37
N LEU A 191 13.23 -3.53 -2.73
CA LEU A 191 12.07 -2.66 -2.82
C LEU A 191 12.07 -1.99 -4.19
N VAL A 192 11.11 -2.35 -5.03
CA VAL A 192 11.02 -2.00 -6.44
C VAL A 192 10.34 -0.66 -6.66
N ASP A 193 9.17 -0.52 -6.09
CA ASP A 193 8.34 0.70 -6.07
C ASP A 193 7.42 0.68 -4.85
N THR A 194 6.90 1.86 -4.53
CA THR A 194 5.93 2.02 -3.45
C THR A 194 5.15 3.33 -3.64
N LYS A 195 4.02 3.45 -2.93
CA LYS A 195 3.28 4.69 -2.79
C LYS A 195 3.24 5.14 -1.33
N TYR A 196 3.23 6.45 -1.12
CA TYR A 196 3.04 7.09 0.17
C TYR A 196 1.89 8.08 0.10
N GLU A 197 1.18 8.21 1.20
CA GLU A 197 0.17 9.25 1.41
C GLU A 197 0.58 10.15 2.56
N PHE A 198 0.36 11.45 2.39
CA PHE A 198 0.74 12.46 3.36
C PHE A 198 -0.44 13.38 3.66
N GLY A 199 -0.40 14.02 4.81
CA GLY A 199 -1.35 15.04 5.21
C GLY A 199 -0.72 16.02 6.18
N LEU A 200 -1.50 17.00 6.62
CA LEU A 200 -1.11 17.98 7.63
C LEU A 200 -1.78 17.66 8.96
N TYR A 201 -1.02 17.80 10.04
CA TYR A 201 -1.52 17.85 11.41
C TYR A 201 -0.78 18.95 12.16
N ASP A 202 -1.53 19.93 12.69
CA ASP A 202 -0.98 21.13 13.31
C ASP A 202 0.09 21.84 12.43
N GLY A 203 -0.19 21.92 11.12
CA GLY A 203 0.69 22.55 10.12
C GLY A 203 1.96 21.77 9.79
N LYS A 204 2.13 20.54 10.29
CA LYS A 204 3.28 19.67 10.01
C LYS A 204 2.90 18.57 9.04
N ILE A 205 3.80 18.25 8.12
CA ILE A 205 3.63 17.09 7.23
C ILE A 205 3.74 15.82 8.05
N MET A 206 2.73 14.96 7.88
CA MET A 206 2.62 13.63 8.50
C MET A 206 2.53 12.56 7.42
N LEU A 207 3.24 11.44 7.61
CA LEU A 207 3.03 10.25 6.83
C LEU A 207 1.73 9.57 7.30
N MET A 208 0.87 9.24 6.36
CA MET A 208 -0.46 8.67 6.60
C MET A 208 -0.58 7.25 6.06
N ASP A 209 -1.73 6.62 6.35
CA ASP A 209 -2.15 5.32 5.82
C ASP A 209 -1.11 4.21 6.06
N GLU A 210 -0.72 3.52 5.01
CA GLU A 210 0.22 2.39 5.06
C GLU A 210 1.55 2.72 4.39
N ILE A 211 2.59 2.02 4.80
CA ILE A 211 3.92 2.15 4.22
C ILE A 211 4.53 0.76 4.01
N HIS A 212 5.13 0.53 2.84
CA HIS A 212 5.92 -0.66 2.49
C HIS A 212 5.17 -2.00 2.63
N THR A 213 3.84 -1.97 2.61
CA THR A 213 3.03 -3.19 2.65
C THR A 213 2.97 -3.85 1.26
N PRO A 214 2.59 -5.13 1.17
CA PRO A 214 2.40 -5.80 -0.12
C PRO A 214 1.30 -5.18 -0.99
N ASP A 215 0.39 -4.41 -0.41
CA ASP A 215 -0.68 -3.73 -1.15
C ASP A 215 -0.21 -2.41 -1.76
N SER A 216 0.74 -1.72 -1.11
CA SER A 216 1.31 -0.44 -1.54
C SER A 216 2.66 -0.56 -2.25
N SER A 217 3.34 -1.72 -2.20
CA SER A 217 4.72 -1.89 -2.64
C SER A 217 4.95 -3.19 -3.39
N ARG A 218 6.00 -3.22 -4.23
CA ARG A 218 6.52 -4.44 -4.83
C ARG A 218 7.92 -4.73 -4.31
N TYR A 219 8.17 -6.02 -4.09
CA TYR A 219 9.51 -6.51 -3.77
C TYR A 219 9.90 -7.61 -4.73
N PHE A 220 11.17 -7.61 -5.16
CA PHE A 220 11.79 -8.74 -5.82
C PHE A 220 12.72 -9.47 -4.85
N TYR A 221 12.90 -10.77 -5.05
CA TYR A 221 13.98 -11.49 -4.41
C TYR A 221 15.31 -11.07 -5.04
N LYS A 222 16.27 -10.64 -4.22
CA LYS A 222 17.55 -10.09 -4.67
C LYS A 222 18.43 -11.15 -5.34
N ALA A 223 18.50 -12.35 -4.75
CA ALA A 223 19.38 -13.41 -5.23
C ALA A 223 19.14 -13.81 -6.69
N PRO A 224 17.90 -14.10 -7.15
CA PRO A 224 17.64 -14.49 -8.53
C PRO A 224 17.52 -13.31 -9.51
N TYR A 225 17.46 -12.05 -9.03
CA TYR A 225 17.11 -10.91 -9.86
C TYR A 225 18.01 -10.77 -11.10
N ALA A 226 19.33 -10.77 -10.91
CA ALA A 226 20.28 -10.54 -12.01
C ALA A 226 20.22 -11.63 -13.08
N GLU A 227 20.08 -12.88 -12.66
CA GLU A 227 20.00 -14.02 -13.59
C GLU A 227 18.68 -13.98 -14.39
N LEU A 228 17.55 -13.82 -13.72
CA LEU A 228 16.22 -13.75 -14.37
C LEU A 228 16.13 -12.54 -15.29
N PHE A 229 16.67 -11.39 -14.87
CA PHE A 229 16.71 -10.18 -15.69
C PHE A 229 17.55 -10.39 -16.96
N ALA A 230 18.74 -10.97 -16.86
CA ALA A 230 19.60 -11.26 -18.02
C ALA A 230 18.95 -12.22 -19.03
N LYS A 231 18.09 -13.13 -18.55
CA LYS A 231 17.33 -14.07 -19.40
C LYS A 231 16.03 -13.50 -19.95
N GLY A 232 15.60 -12.32 -19.51
CA GLY A 232 14.30 -11.73 -19.83
C GLY A 232 13.13 -12.52 -19.22
N GLU A 233 13.38 -13.25 -18.13
CA GLU A 233 12.39 -14.05 -17.42
C GLU A 233 11.64 -13.22 -16.36
N PRO A 234 10.38 -13.57 -16.01
CA PRO A 234 9.63 -12.91 -14.94
C PRO A 234 10.38 -12.96 -13.61
N GLN A 235 10.37 -11.85 -12.88
CA GLN A 235 10.99 -11.78 -11.58
C GLN A 235 10.19 -12.54 -10.52
N LYS A 236 10.91 -13.20 -9.60
CA LYS A 236 10.28 -13.72 -8.38
C LYS A 236 9.94 -12.53 -7.48
N GLN A 237 8.65 -12.34 -7.23
CA GLN A 237 8.17 -11.14 -6.53
C GLN A 237 7.29 -11.48 -5.32
N LEU A 238 7.36 -10.57 -4.34
CA LEU A 238 6.51 -10.52 -3.17
C LEU A 238 5.63 -9.27 -3.27
N SER A 239 4.37 -9.45 -3.66
CA SER A 239 3.37 -8.40 -3.78
C SER A 239 2.01 -9.02 -4.07
N LYS A 240 1.00 -8.19 -4.17
CA LYS A 240 -0.34 -8.60 -4.62
C LYS A 240 -0.40 -8.93 -6.14
N GLU A 241 0.68 -8.71 -6.88
CA GLU A 241 0.69 -8.87 -8.34
C GLU A 241 0.34 -10.29 -8.78
N PHE A 242 0.75 -11.33 -8.03
CA PHE A 242 0.37 -12.72 -8.34
C PHE A 242 -1.15 -12.95 -8.38
N VAL A 243 -1.92 -12.22 -7.57
CA VAL A 243 -3.39 -12.28 -7.62
C VAL A 243 -3.90 -11.64 -8.90
N ARG A 244 -3.30 -10.53 -9.32
CA ARG A 244 -3.63 -9.86 -10.59
C ARG A 244 -3.28 -10.73 -11.79
N GLU A 245 -2.10 -11.34 -11.79
CA GLU A 245 -1.66 -12.26 -12.84
C GLU A 245 -2.62 -13.45 -12.96
N TRP A 246 -3.03 -14.03 -11.84
CA TRP A 246 -4.02 -15.11 -11.83
C TRP A 246 -5.38 -14.64 -12.38
N LEU A 247 -5.86 -13.47 -11.99
CA LEU A 247 -7.10 -12.91 -12.50
C LEU A 247 -7.04 -12.66 -14.00
N ILE A 248 -5.92 -12.11 -14.50
CA ILE A 248 -5.69 -11.89 -15.95
C ILE A 248 -5.71 -13.21 -16.71
N ALA A 249 -5.01 -14.24 -16.20
CA ALA A 249 -4.99 -15.58 -16.80
C ALA A 249 -6.37 -16.24 -16.85
N ASN A 250 -7.28 -15.84 -15.94
CA ASN A 250 -8.66 -16.30 -15.89
C ASN A 250 -9.66 -15.29 -16.53
N GLY A 251 -9.17 -14.36 -17.36
CA GLY A 251 -10.00 -13.47 -18.18
C GLY A 251 -10.56 -12.24 -17.48
N PHE A 252 -10.06 -11.86 -16.27
CA PHE A 252 -10.54 -10.73 -15.53
C PHE A 252 -9.48 -9.64 -15.36
N GLN A 253 -9.81 -8.41 -15.75
CA GLN A 253 -8.97 -7.21 -15.62
C GLN A 253 -9.76 -6.00 -15.10
N GLY A 254 -10.95 -6.22 -14.54
CA GLY A 254 -11.83 -5.14 -14.05
C GLY A 254 -12.53 -4.35 -15.15
N LYS A 255 -12.53 -4.83 -16.40
CA LYS A 255 -13.18 -4.15 -17.53
C LYS A 255 -14.68 -4.44 -17.55
N GLU A 256 -15.45 -3.52 -18.14
CA GLU A 256 -16.89 -3.69 -18.33
C GLU A 256 -17.21 -5.01 -19.06
N GLY A 257 -18.25 -5.70 -18.62
CA GLY A 257 -18.68 -7.00 -19.18
C GLY A 257 -17.86 -8.20 -18.70
N GLN A 258 -16.81 -8.02 -17.92
CA GLN A 258 -16.07 -9.14 -17.32
C GLN A 258 -16.67 -9.56 -15.98
N SER A 259 -16.68 -10.87 -15.70
CA SER A 259 -17.07 -11.44 -14.41
C SER A 259 -15.87 -11.95 -13.65
N ILE A 260 -15.88 -11.79 -12.34
CA ILE A 260 -14.82 -12.30 -11.46
C ILE A 260 -14.84 -13.83 -11.55
N PRO A 261 -13.68 -14.48 -11.85
CA PRO A 261 -13.60 -15.93 -11.87
C PRO A 261 -13.87 -16.54 -10.48
N THR A 262 -14.31 -17.79 -10.45
CA THR A 262 -14.52 -18.50 -9.18
C THR A 262 -13.19 -18.67 -8.44
N ILE A 263 -13.09 -18.05 -7.26
CA ILE A 263 -11.92 -18.18 -6.39
C ILE A 263 -12.12 -19.40 -5.50
N THR A 264 -11.28 -20.43 -5.66
CA THR A 264 -11.34 -21.66 -4.86
C THR A 264 -10.79 -21.44 -3.45
N ASP A 265 -11.15 -22.30 -2.52
CA ASP A 265 -10.63 -22.22 -1.14
C ASP A 265 -9.13 -22.53 -1.10
N GLU A 266 -8.63 -23.38 -1.98
CA GLU A 266 -7.19 -23.66 -2.15
C GLU A 266 -6.43 -22.39 -2.59
N PHE A 267 -7.00 -21.60 -3.50
CA PHE A 267 -6.37 -20.36 -3.95
C PHE A 267 -6.44 -19.28 -2.85
N VAL A 268 -7.54 -19.21 -2.09
CA VAL A 268 -7.63 -18.35 -0.88
C VAL A 268 -6.51 -18.69 0.10
N GLN A 269 -6.28 -19.99 0.36
CA GLN A 269 -5.21 -20.41 1.26
C GLN A 269 -3.82 -20.04 0.72
N GLN A 270 -3.57 -20.21 -0.57
CA GLN A 270 -2.31 -19.80 -1.21
C GLN A 270 -2.07 -18.28 -1.08
N ILE A 271 -3.13 -17.47 -1.22
CA ILE A 271 -3.03 -16.02 -1.02
C ILE A 271 -2.68 -15.73 0.44
N SER A 272 -3.39 -16.34 1.40
CA SER A 272 -3.14 -16.15 2.84
C SER A 272 -1.70 -16.52 3.22
N ASP A 273 -1.23 -17.70 2.79
CA ASP A 273 0.13 -18.16 3.07
C ASP A 273 1.19 -17.22 2.48
N ARG A 274 0.95 -16.65 1.29
CA ARG A 274 1.83 -15.65 0.70
C ARG A 274 1.86 -14.35 1.48
N TYR A 275 0.73 -13.86 1.99
CA TYR A 275 0.72 -12.66 2.84
C TYR A 275 1.48 -12.89 4.15
N ILE A 276 1.33 -14.06 4.77
CA ILE A 276 2.09 -14.43 5.97
C ILE A 276 3.59 -14.51 5.67
N LEU A 277 3.96 -15.20 4.58
CA LEU A 277 5.35 -15.27 4.13
C LEU A 277 5.93 -13.87 3.89
N LEU A 278 5.15 -12.98 3.26
CA LEU A 278 5.53 -11.58 3.05
C LEU A 278 5.84 -10.86 4.36
N PHE A 279 5.00 -11.03 5.38
CA PHE A 279 5.26 -10.47 6.70
C PHE A 279 6.60 -10.94 7.25
N GLU A 280 6.84 -12.25 7.23
CA GLU A 280 8.06 -12.84 7.79
C GLU A 280 9.33 -12.44 7.02
N GLU A 281 9.27 -12.46 5.70
CA GLU A 281 10.39 -12.06 4.83
C GLU A 281 10.73 -10.56 4.95
N ILE A 282 9.72 -9.69 4.95
CA ILE A 282 9.92 -8.23 4.96
C ILE A 282 10.35 -7.75 6.36
N THR A 283 9.73 -8.27 7.43
CA THR A 283 10.01 -7.81 8.80
C THR A 283 11.13 -8.61 9.47
N GLY A 284 11.31 -9.87 9.08
CA GLY A 284 12.19 -10.83 9.76
C GLY A 284 11.60 -11.32 11.10
N LEU A 285 10.31 -11.11 11.34
CA LEU A 285 9.60 -11.54 12.53
C LEU A 285 8.74 -12.77 12.21
N THR A 286 8.55 -13.66 13.17
CA THR A 286 7.60 -14.77 13.03
C THR A 286 6.17 -14.26 13.15
N PHE A 287 5.31 -14.63 12.21
CA PHE A 287 3.91 -14.23 12.22
C PHE A 287 3.11 -15.03 13.26
N LYS A 288 2.48 -14.34 14.19
CA LYS A 288 1.59 -14.94 15.18
C LYS A 288 0.15 -14.84 14.70
N LYS A 289 -0.44 -15.98 14.33
CA LYS A 289 -1.83 -16.05 13.89
C LYS A 289 -2.77 -15.81 15.08
N GLU A 290 -3.55 -14.74 14.99
CA GLU A 290 -4.64 -14.52 15.95
C GLU A 290 -5.87 -15.37 15.61
N PRO A 291 -6.69 -15.76 16.60
CA PRO A 291 -7.91 -16.53 16.36
C PRO A 291 -8.83 -15.84 15.34
N GLN A 292 -9.36 -16.62 14.39
CA GLN A 292 -10.23 -16.14 13.31
C GLN A 292 -11.72 -16.44 13.57
N GLU A 293 -12.05 -17.30 14.55
CA GLU A 293 -13.41 -17.77 14.80
C GLU A 293 -14.34 -16.63 15.18
N ASP A 294 -13.87 -15.62 15.89
CA ASP A 294 -14.63 -14.45 16.30
C ASP A 294 -13.83 -13.16 16.14
N ILE A 295 -13.26 -12.98 14.96
CA ILE A 295 -12.42 -11.82 14.63
C ILE A 295 -13.13 -10.50 14.90
N TYR A 296 -14.45 -10.43 14.65
CA TYR A 296 -15.25 -9.22 14.86
C TYR A 296 -15.26 -8.81 16.34
N ASN A 297 -15.62 -9.71 17.25
CA ASN A 297 -15.66 -9.40 18.67
C ASN A 297 -14.26 -9.18 19.26
N ARG A 298 -13.24 -9.90 18.80
CA ARG A 298 -11.85 -9.67 19.21
C ARG A 298 -11.43 -8.21 18.91
N ILE A 299 -11.58 -7.78 17.66
CA ILE A 299 -11.23 -6.41 17.24
C ILE A 299 -12.02 -5.38 18.05
N TYR A 300 -13.33 -5.60 18.19
CA TYR A 300 -14.21 -4.71 18.94
C TYR A 300 -13.77 -4.60 20.41
N THR A 301 -13.60 -5.72 21.10
CA THR A 301 -13.25 -5.77 22.52
C THR A 301 -11.89 -5.11 22.77
N ASN A 302 -10.86 -5.45 21.99
CA ASN A 302 -9.53 -4.87 22.14
C ASN A 302 -9.54 -3.35 21.88
N THR A 303 -10.30 -2.92 20.89
CA THR A 303 -10.43 -1.50 20.56
C THR A 303 -11.18 -0.73 21.65
N ILE A 304 -12.32 -1.25 22.14
CA ILE A 304 -13.08 -0.63 23.23
C ILE A 304 -12.23 -0.52 24.49
N GLN A 305 -11.51 -1.58 24.85
CA GLN A 305 -10.62 -1.56 26.02
C GLN A 305 -9.57 -0.44 25.88
N TYR A 306 -8.98 -0.28 24.71
CA TYR A 306 -8.03 0.81 24.47
C TYR A 306 -8.70 2.20 24.58
N LEU A 307 -9.87 2.40 23.94
CA LEU A 307 -10.58 3.67 23.93
C LEU A 307 -11.10 4.13 25.32
N GLN A 308 -11.20 3.24 26.29
CA GLN A 308 -11.55 3.58 27.68
C GLN A 308 -10.39 4.26 28.43
N HIS A 309 -9.17 4.20 27.89
CA HIS A 309 -7.96 4.74 28.52
C HIS A 309 -7.36 5.94 27.78
N VAL A 310 -7.99 6.39 26.71
CA VAL A 310 -7.63 7.54 25.88
C VAL A 310 -8.73 8.59 25.95
#